data_cf03e48746b1b69b6feba019bcbe7676
#
_entry.id   cf03e48746b1b69b6feba019bcbe7676
#
_cell.length_a   1.000
_cell.length_b   1.000
_cell.length_c   1.000
_cell.angle_alpha   90.00
_cell.angle_beta   90.00
_cell.angle_gamma   90.00
#
_symmetry.space_group_name_H-M   'P 1'
#
loop_
_entity.id
_entity.type
_entity.pdbx_description
1 polymer ?
#
loop_
_entity_poly.entity_id
_entity_poly.type
_entity_poly.pdbx_seq_one_letter_code
_entity_poly.pdbx_strand_id
1 'polypeptide(L)'
;MKFFVWLFFLLIGGGNLWTAGHKILFIGDSITDGNWGNSDGSAQPSSVRNHWDMNHIYGSGYMYLCASYYQSNYPEQEYQFFNRGISGNTLNDLKNRWKEDALAIHADVVSVLIGTNDVNEYLGKKDSGAFDFVSWEQAYRSLLDSLRQDNPQVKIVLGEPFTACTGNMKKTEDFALRDSLIQRLGKITLQIAADYGAVFIPYASMFHCLLEENPELPDTYWIWDGIHPTPAGHKRMADLWIEQIEKYHIL
;
A
#
# COMPACT_ATOMS: atom_id res chain seq x y z
N MET A 1 -33.08 -19.27 66.42
CA MET A 1 -31.92 -19.56 65.59
C MET A 1 -32.16 -18.98 64.20
N LYS A 2 -31.52 -17.87 63.89
CA LYS A 2 -31.60 -17.23 62.55
C LYS A 2 -30.32 -17.58 61.80
N PHE A 3 -30.42 -18.35 60.69
CA PHE A 3 -29.30 -18.66 59.80
C PHE A 3 -29.10 -17.49 58.84
N PHE A 4 -27.94 -16.84 58.93
CA PHE A 4 -27.47 -15.86 57.93
C PHE A 4 -26.73 -16.65 56.84
N VAL A 5 -27.27 -16.65 55.62
CA VAL A 5 -26.61 -17.15 54.44
C VAL A 5 -25.80 -15.99 53.84
N TRP A 6 -24.47 -16.09 53.89
CA TRP A 6 -23.57 -15.17 53.17
C TRP A 6 -23.46 -15.60 51.71
N LEU A 7 -24.02 -14.80 50.82
CA LEU A 7 -23.78 -14.94 49.37
C LEU A 7 -22.45 -14.28 49.04
N PHE A 8 -21.43 -15.08 48.70
CA PHE A 8 -20.19 -14.59 48.10
C PHE A 8 -20.47 -14.28 46.63
N PHE A 9 -20.54 -13.00 46.28
CA PHE A 9 -20.42 -12.56 44.90
C PHE A 9 -18.94 -12.66 44.48
N LEU A 10 -18.60 -13.65 43.68
CA LEU A 10 -17.36 -13.69 42.91
C LEU A 10 -17.48 -12.60 41.85
N LEU A 11 -16.88 -11.46 42.09
CA LEU A 11 -16.54 -10.49 41.04
C LEU A 11 -15.49 -11.14 40.13
N ILE A 12 -15.94 -11.76 39.04
CA ILE A 12 -15.07 -12.09 37.92
C ILE A 12 -14.70 -10.74 37.32
N GLY A 13 -13.57 -10.21 37.74
CA GLY A 13 -12.93 -9.07 37.10
C GLY A 13 -12.56 -9.48 35.68
N GLY A 14 -13.44 -9.16 34.72
CA GLY A 14 -13.10 -9.15 33.34
C GLY A 14 -12.00 -8.08 33.14
N GLY A 15 -10.73 -8.46 33.27
CA GLY A 15 -9.65 -7.64 32.82
C GLY A 15 -9.86 -7.46 31.31
N ASN A 16 -10.17 -6.24 30.88
CA ASN A 16 -10.00 -5.86 29.49
C ASN A 16 -8.54 -6.15 29.16
N LEU A 17 -8.28 -7.28 28.52
CA LEU A 17 -7.06 -7.48 27.77
C LEU A 17 -7.14 -6.43 26.65
N TRP A 18 -6.48 -5.30 26.86
CA TRP A 18 -6.19 -4.35 25.81
C TRP A 18 -5.37 -5.11 24.80
N THR A 19 -6.01 -5.66 23.79
CA THR A 19 -5.28 -6.17 22.62
C THR A 19 -4.65 -4.96 21.96
N ALA A 20 -3.32 -4.96 21.85
CA ALA A 20 -2.62 -3.92 21.11
C ALA A 20 -3.31 -3.78 19.74
N GLY A 21 -3.67 -2.56 19.34
CA GLY A 21 -4.39 -2.33 18.09
C GLY A 21 -3.65 -2.91 16.89
N HIS A 22 -4.40 -3.35 15.88
CA HIS A 22 -3.83 -3.94 14.68
C HIS A 22 -2.87 -2.97 13.98
N LYS A 23 -1.70 -3.47 13.60
CA LYS A 23 -0.67 -2.73 12.86
C LYS A 23 -0.86 -2.92 11.37
N ILE A 24 -1.05 -1.83 10.66
CA ILE A 24 -1.27 -1.79 9.22
C ILE A 24 -0.11 -1.04 8.55
N LEU A 25 0.66 -1.74 7.75
CA LEU A 25 1.79 -1.19 7.00
C LEU A 25 1.40 -0.94 5.54
N PHE A 26 1.68 0.26 5.05
CA PHE A 26 1.70 0.59 3.63
C PHE A 26 3.14 0.81 3.19
N ILE A 27 3.60 0.05 2.19
CA ILE A 27 4.95 0.13 1.66
C ILE A 27 4.94 0.16 0.13
N GLY A 28 5.81 0.96 -0.46
CA GLY A 28 5.84 1.16 -1.91
C GLY A 28 6.74 2.32 -2.30
N ASP A 29 6.35 2.97 -3.39
CA ASP A 29 7.05 4.09 -4.03
C ASP A 29 6.42 5.47 -3.71
N SER A 30 6.58 6.45 -4.63
CA SER A 30 6.05 7.81 -4.49
C SER A 30 4.54 7.89 -4.31
N ILE A 31 3.78 6.95 -4.90
CA ILE A 31 2.33 6.92 -4.82
C ILE A 31 1.89 6.64 -3.37
N THR A 32 2.65 5.81 -2.65
CA THR A 32 2.45 5.51 -1.23
C THR A 32 3.10 6.54 -0.31
N ASP A 33 4.25 7.09 -0.70
CA ASP A 33 5.06 8.05 0.08
C ASP A 33 4.22 9.25 0.56
N GLY A 34 3.58 9.97 -0.37
CA GLY A 34 2.81 11.16 -0.03
C GLY A 34 3.57 12.18 0.81
N ASN A 35 4.90 12.15 0.76
CA ASN A 35 5.80 13.03 1.54
C ASN A 35 5.69 12.84 3.08
N TRP A 36 5.43 11.61 3.53
CA TRP A 36 5.31 11.33 4.95
C TRP A 36 6.59 11.68 5.73
N GLY A 37 6.41 12.06 6.98
CA GLY A 37 7.51 12.41 7.88
C GLY A 37 8.32 13.63 7.44
N ASN A 38 7.73 14.54 6.64
CA ASN A 38 8.37 15.75 6.11
C ASN A 38 9.64 15.46 5.29
N SER A 39 9.53 14.57 4.31
CA SER A 39 10.64 14.23 3.41
C SER A 39 11.00 15.33 2.40
N ASP A 40 10.29 16.47 2.40
CA ASP A 40 10.46 17.60 1.48
C ASP A 40 10.45 17.21 -0.01
N GLY A 41 9.66 16.16 -0.35
CA GLY A 41 9.58 15.63 -1.69
C GLY A 41 10.81 14.85 -2.14
N SER A 42 11.80 14.64 -1.27
CA SER A 42 12.98 13.84 -1.56
C SER A 42 12.78 12.36 -1.21
N ALA A 43 13.54 11.48 -1.88
CA ALA A 43 13.54 10.05 -1.62
C ALA A 43 14.37 9.68 -0.36
N GLN A 44 14.12 10.37 0.75
CA GLN A 44 14.84 10.13 2.01
C GLN A 44 14.47 8.77 2.59
N PRO A 45 15.45 8.02 3.16
CA PRO A 45 15.18 6.77 3.84
C PRO A 45 14.32 6.98 5.10
N SER A 46 13.58 5.97 5.49
CA SER A 46 12.67 6.01 6.64
C SER A 46 13.38 6.41 7.95
N SER A 47 14.63 6.03 8.12
CA SER A 47 15.42 6.28 9.34
C SER A 47 15.67 7.74 9.66
N VAL A 48 15.57 8.64 8.67
CA VAL A 48 15.78 10.10 8.87
C VAL A 48 14.49 10.90 8.80
N ARG A 49 13.35 10.24 8.57
CA ARG A 49 12.04 10.90 8.53
C ARG A 49 11.48 11.13 9.93
N ASN A 50 10.56 12.06 10.03
CA ASN A 50 9.87 12.36 11.28
C ASN A 50 8.80 11.29 11.58
N HIS A 51 8.93 10.59 12.69
CA HIS A 51 8.03 9.51 13.13
C HIS A 51 7.06 9.92 14.26
N TRP A 52 7.08 11.18 14.69
CA TRP A 52 6.32 11.63 15.85
C TRP A 52 5.33 12.77 15.55
N ASP A 53 5.51 13.53 14.47
CA ASP A 53 4.61 14.61 14.11
C ASP A 53 3.34 14.06 13.46
N MET A 54 2.27 14.01 14.23
CA MET A 54 0.98 13.47 13.81
C MET A 54 0.36 14.19 12.61
N ASN A 55 0.80 15.42 12.28
CA ASN A 55 0.33 16.13 11.10
C ASN A 55 0.94 15.55 9.80
N HIS A 56 2.09 14.89 9.89
CA HIS A 56 2.87 14.50 8.71
C HIS A 56 3.25 13.02 8.65
N ILE A 57 3.03 12.23 9.71
CA ILE A 57 3.49 10.83 9.77
C ILE A 57 2.91 9.92 8.69
N TYR A 58 1.77 10.27 8.10
CA TYR A 58 1.12 9.48 7.06
C TYR A 58 1.30 10.05 5.65
N GLY A 59 1.80 11.27 5.52
CA GLY A 59 1.86 11.99 4.26
C GLY A 59 0.48 12.47 3.80
N SER A 60 0.31 12.71 2.49
CA SER A 60 -0.91 13.30 1.90
C SER A 60 -1.57 12.40 0.83
N GLY A 61 -1.13 11.15 0.70
CA GLY A 61 -1.63 10.20 -0.32
C GLY A 61 -2.82 9.36 0.15
N TYR A 62 -3.15 8.33 -0.64
CA TYR A 62 -4.27 7.41 -0.37
C TYR A 62 -4.14 6.71 0.98
N MET A 63 -2.92 6.39 1.40
CA MET A 63 -2.64 5.78 2.71
C MET A 63 -3.15 6.65 3.87
N TYR A 64 -2.91 7.97 3.83
CA TYR A 64 -3.45 8.92 4.81
C TYR A 64 -4.98 8.86 4.90
N LEU A 65 -5.64 8.77 3.74
CA LEU A 65 -7.10 8.70 3.67
C LEU A 65 -7.64 7.38 4.25
N CYS A 66 -6.96 6.25 4.00
CA CYS A 66 -7.28 4.96 4.61
C CYS A 66 -7.12 5.03 6.14
N ALA A 67 -5.99 5.54 6.63
CA ALA A 67 -5.72 5.69 8.06
C ALA A 67 -6.78 6.58 8.73
N SER A 68 -7.10 7.73 8.11
CA SER A 68 -8.11 8.66 8.60
C SER A 68 -9.49 8.00 8.70
N TYR A 69 -9.87 7.21 7.69
CA TYR A 69 -11.13 6.48 7.69
C TYR A 69 -11.22 5.50 8.86
N TYR A 70 -10.26 4.60 9.00
CA TYR A 70 -10.32 3.56 10.04
C TYR A 70 -10.19 4.13 11.45
N GLN A 71 -9.26 5.05 11.67
CA GLN A 71 -9.04 5.65 12.99
C GLN A 71 -10.22 6.52 13.45
N SER A 72 -10.94 7.16 12.53
CA SER A 72 -12.10 7.98 12.90
C SER A 72 -13.39 7.19 13.08
N ASN A 73 -13.59 6.09 12.32
CA ASN A 73 -14.81 5.31 12.38
C ASN A 73 -14.75 4.16 13.42
N TYR A 74 -13.55 3.70 13.78
CA TYR A 74 -13.33 2.58 14.70
C TYR A 74 -12.28 2.90 15.77
N PRO A 75 -12.47 3.98 16.57
CA PRO A 75 -11.47 4.44 17.55
C PRO A 75 -11.18 3.39 18.63
N GLU A 76 -12.15 2.52 18.92
CA GLU A 76 -12.02 1.44 19.90
C GLU A 76 -11.07 0.31 19.45
N GLN A 77 -10.75 0.23 18.16
CA GLN A 77 -9.83 -0.77 17.61
C GLN A 77 -8.36 -0.35 17.72
N GLU A 78 -8.09 0.90 18.05
CA GLU A 78 -6.74 1.47 18.23
C GLU A 78 -5.78 1.15 17.06
N TYR A 79 -6.27 1.17 15.80
CA TYR A 79 -5.48 0.87 14.61
C TYR A 79 -4.22 1.72 14.51
N GLN A 80 -3.08 1.07 14.32
CA GLN A 80 -1.78 1.69 14.13
C GLN A 80 -1.35 1.61 12.66
N PHE A 81 -1.32 2.73 11.98
CA PHE A 81 -0.91 2.81 10.59
C PHE A 81 0.56 3.22 10.44
N PHE A 82 1.24 2.61 9.48
CA PHE A 82 2.64 2.90 9.17
C PHE A 82 2.80 3.16 7.67
N ASN A 83 3.30 4.34 7.32
CA ASN A 83 3.72 4.63 5.95
C ASN A 83 5.21 4.33 5.80
N ARG A 84 5.56 3.52 4.80
CA ARG A 84 6.93 3.20 4.38
C ARG A 84 7.08 3.30 2.86
N GLY A 85 6.29 4.15 2.22
CA GLY A 85 6.52 4.57 0.84
C GLY A 85 7.77 5.43 0.75
N ILE A 86 8.59 5.25 -0.29
CA ILE A 86 9.73 6.11 -0.62
C ILE A 86 9.73 6.38 -2.12
N SER A 87 9.68 7.65 -2.48
CA SER A 87 9.63 8.10 -3.86
C SER A 87 10.76 7.50 -4.71
N GLY A 88 10.42 7.05 -5.92
CA GLY A 88 11.36 6.47 -6.86
C GLY A 88 11.70 5.00 -6.63
N ASN A 89 11.27 4.39 -5.52
CA ASN A 89 11.65 3.00 -5.22
C ASN A 89 11.13 2.01 -6.26
N THR A 90 11.97 1.04 -6.56
CA THR A 90 11.72 -0.19 -7.28
C THR A 90 11.51 -1.35 -6.31
N LEU A 91 11.15 -2.52 -6.82
CA LEU A 91 11.07 -3.75 -6.01
C LEU A 91 12.44 -4.10 -5.36
N ASN A 92 13.54 -3.83 -6.08
CA ASN A 92 14.88 -4.05 -5.52
C ASN A 92 15.19 -3.10 -4.35
N ASP A 93 14.72 -1.86 -4.41
CA ASP A 93 14.87 -0.90 -3.30
C ASP A 93 14.05 -1.36 -2.09
N LEU A 94 12.83 -1.86 -2.29
CA LEU A 94 12.05 -2.49 -1.22
C LEU A 94 12.82 -3.64 -0.58
N LYS A 95 13.42 -4.52 -1.38
CA LYS A 95 14.22 -5.64 -0.89
C LYS A 95 15.37 -5.16 0.01
N ASN A 96 16.07 -4.11 -0.38
CA ASN A 96 17.23 -3.57 0.35
C ASN A 96 16.86 -3.02 1.73
N ARG A 97 15.63 -2.52 1.93
CA ARG A 97 15.15 -1.95 3.20
C ARG A 97 14.05 -2.78 3.88
N TRP A 98 13.75 -3.97 3.35
CA TRP A 98 12.62 -4.79 3.79
C TRP A 98 12.68 -5.18 5.26
N LYS A 99 13.88 -5.49 5.76
CA LYS A 99 14.08 -5.87 7.16
C LYS A 99 13.69 -4.74 8.11
N GLU A 100 14.14 -3.52 7.84
CA GLU A 100 13.93 -2.36 8.68
C GLU A 100 12.52 -1.77 8.52
N ASP A 101 12.02 -1.71 7.28
CA ASP A 101 10.78 -0.99 6.95
C ASP A 101 9.55 -1.88 6.88
N ALA A 102 9.70 -3.20 6.84
CA ALA A 102 8.58 -4.14 6.85
C ALA A 102 8.64 -5.10 8.04
N LEU A 103 9.67 -5.96 8.12
CA LEU A 103 9.71 -7.00 9.13
C LEU A 103 9.80 -6.44 10.56
N ALA A 104 10.61 -5.41 10.80
CA ALA A 104 10.76 -4.81 12.13
C ALA A 104 9.47 -4.16 12.70
N ILE A 105 8.46 -3.92 11.87
CA ILE A 105 7.16 -3.39 12.31
C ILE A 105 6.29 -4.50 12.92
N HIS A 106 6.47 -5.75 12.49
CA HIS A 106 5.61 -6.88 12.85
C HIS A 106 4.14 -6.56 12.62
N ALA A 107 3.81 -6.18 11.37
CA ALA A 107 2.48 -5.75 11.00
C ALA A 107 1.51 -6.94 10.87
N ASP A 108 0.23 -6.71 11.23
CA ASP A 108 -0.86 -7.66 11.03
C ASP A 108 -1.37 -7.63 9.59
N VAL A 109 -1.32 -6.44 8.96
CA VAL A 109 -1.69 -6.22 7.55
C VAL A 109 -0.56 -5.49 6.85
N VAL A 110 -0.12 -5.99 5.69
CA VAL A 110 0.90 -5.36 4.85
C VAL A 110 0.33 -5.09 3.46
N SER A 111 0.23 -3.81 3.10
CA SER A 111 -0.22 -3.34 1.79
C SER A 111 0.97 -2.90 0.96
N VAL A 112 1.20 -3.55 -0.19
CA VAL A 112 2.34 -3.27 -1.08
C VAL A 112 1.82 -2.74 -2.41
N LEU A 113 2.37 -1.60 -2.87
CA LEU A 113 2.15 -1.06 -4.22
C LEU A 113 3.50 -0.70 -4.82
N ILE A 114 3.94 -1.45 -5.82
CA ILE A 114 5.27 -1.32 -6.45
C ILE A 114 5.25 -1.86 -7.88
N GLY A 115 6.18 -1.43 -8.73
CA GLY A 115 6.40 -1.96 -10.07
C GLY A 115 6.49 -0.89 -11.17
N THR A 116 5.87 0.26 -10.98
CA THR A 116 5.90 1.34 -11.98
C THR A 116 7.32 1.87 -12.20
N ASN A 117 8.09 2.05 -11.13
CA ASN A 117 9.48 2.52 -11.24
C ASN A 117 10.44 1.45 -11.74
N ASP A 118 10.16 0.18 -11.57
CA ASP A 118 10.92 -0.93 -12.17
C ASP A 118 10.91 -0.81 -13.70
N VAL A 119 9.75 -0.50 -14.28
CA VAL A 119 9.62 -0.25 -15.71
C VAL A 119 10.28 1.08 -16.12
N ASN A 120 10.13 2.15 -15.32
CA ASN A 120 10.78 3.43 -15.59
C ASN A 120 12.30 3.29 -15.62
N GLU A 121 12.89 2.58 -14.66
CA GLU A 121 14.33 2.32 -14.60
C GLU A 121 14.79 1.48 -15.78
N TYR A 122 14.04 0.45 -16.15
CA TYR A 122 14.32 -0.39 -17.31
C TYR A 122 14.35 0.42 -18.60
N LEU A 123 13.32 1.24 -18.86
CA LEU A 123 13.22 2.06 -20.07
C LEU A 123 14.28 3.18 -20.12
N GLY A 124 14.76 3.63 -18.95
CA GLY A 124 15.85 4.61 -18.85
C GLY A 124 17.24 4.05 -19.18
N LYS A 125 17.41 2.72 -19.21
CA LYS A 125 18.70 2.06 -19.51
C LYS A 125 18.82 1.78 -21.00
N LYS A 126 19.95 2.19 -21.60
CA LYS A 126 20.29 1.80 -22.97
C LYS A 126 20.76 0.35 -22.98
N ASP A 127 20.34 -0.41 -23.99
CA ASP A 127 20.80 -1.80 -24.25
C ASP A 127 20.48 -2.80 -23.09
N SER A 128 19.37 -2.63 -22.39
CA SER A 128 18.99 -3.46 -21.23
C SER A 128 18.46 -4.87 -21.58
N GLY A 129 18.35 -5.20 -22.89
CA GLY A 129 17.71 -6.46 -23.31
C GLY A 129 16.20 -6.46 -23.05
N ALA A 130 15.60 -7.62 -22.75
CA ALA A 130 14.20 -7.71 -22.37
C ALA A 130 14.03 -7.52 -20.87
N PHE A 131 12.88 -6.97 -20.43
CA PHE A 131 12.54 -6.86 -18.99
C PHE A 131 12.46 -8.27 -18.38
N ASP A 132 13.19 -8.50 -17.28
CA ASP A 132 13.25 -9.80 -16.61
C ASP A 132 12.09 -9.97 -15.63
N PHE A 133 10.94 -10.37 -16.16
CA PHE A 133 9.74 -10.63 -15.37
C PHE A 133 9.90 -11.80 -14.39
N VAL A 134 10.75 -12.79 -14.73
CA VAL A 134 10.95 -13.97 -13.88
C VAL A 134 11.68 -13.58 -12.60
N SER A 135 12.79 -12.86 -12.73
CA SER A 135 13.53 -12.37 -11.57
C SER A 135 12.71 -11.39 -10.73
N TRP A 136 11.90 -10.52 -11.36
CA TRP A 136 11.00 -9.61 -10.67
C TRP A 136 9.96 -10.36 -9.84
N GLU A 137 9.28 -11.34 -10.41
CA GLU A 137 8.31 -12.17 -9.72
C GLU A 137 8.95 -12.96 -8.56
N GLN A 138 10.11 -13.58 -8.77
CA GLN A 138 10.83 -14.31 -7.74
C GLN A 138 11.23 -13.41 -6.57
N ALA A 139 11.71 -12.19 -6.85
CA ALA A 139 12.04 -11.21 -5.83
C ALA A 139 10.79 -10.81 -5.01
N TYR A 140 9.66 -10.55 -5.68
CA TYR A 140 8.41 -10.20 -4.99
C TYR A 140 7.95 -11.34 -4.07
N ARG A 141 7.90 -12.57 -4.57
CA ARG A 141 7.54 -13.76 -3.78
C ARG A 141 8.47 -13.94 -2.57
N SER A 142 9.77 -13.75 -2.74
CA SER A 142 10.74 -13.83 -1.62
C SER A 142 10.45 -12.81 -0.51
N LEU A 143 10.00 -11.61 -0.83
CA LEU A 143 9.58 -10.63 0.17
C LEU A 143 8.33 -11.10 0.94
N LEU A 144 7.33 -11.63 0.24
CA LEU A 144 6.11 -12.13 0.87
C LEU A 144 6.36 -13.39 1.70
N ASP A 145 7.24 -14.28 1.26
CA ASP A 145 7.67 -15.46 2.03
C ASP A 145 8.28 -15.05 3.36
N SER A 146 9.11 -14.00 3.36
CA SER A 146 9.71 -13.49 4.59
C SER A 146 8.67 -12.90 5.56
N LEU A 147 7.61 -12.25 5.05
CA LEU A 147 6.48 -11.83 5.89
C LEU A 147 5.77 -13.01 6.54
N ARG A 148 5.51 -14.07 5.77
CA ARG A 148 4.86 -15.28 6.27
C ARG A 148 5.72 -16.06 7.26
N GLN A 149 7.05 -15.99 7.12
CA GLN A 149 7.99 -16.56 8.09
C GLN A 149 8.01 -15.78 9.40
N ASP A 150 7.96 -14.44 9.34
CA ASP A 150 7.92 -13.56 10.52
C ASP A 150 6.56 -13.64 11.22
N ASN A 151 5.46 -13.54 10.45
CA ASN A 151 4.08 -13.64 10.95
C ASN A 151 3.24 -14.54 10.02
N PRO A 152 3.02 -15.83 10.37
CA PRO A 152 2.21 -16.73 9.56
C PRO A 152 0.75 -16.28 9.35
N GLN A 153 0.24 -15.38 10.22
CA GLN A 153 -1.13 -14.86 10.16
C GLN A 153 -1.23 -13.51 9.43
N VAL A 154 -0.10 -12.94 8.97
CA VAL A 154 -0.11 -11.64 8.30
C VAL A 154 -1.10 -11.64 7.13
N LYS A 155 -1.94 -10.62 7.06
CA LYS A 155 -2.81 -10.36 5.91
C LYS A 155 -2.03 -9.54 4.89
N ILE A 156 -2.07 -9.96 3.64
CA ILE A 156 -1.32 -9.33 2.55
C ILE A 156 -2.30 -8.68 1.59
N VAL A 157 -2.01 -7.45 1.20
CA VAL A 157 -2.78 -6.66 0.24
C VAL A 157 -1.83 -6.18 -0.85
N LEU A 158 -2.10 -6.52 -2.10
CA LEU A 158 -1.25 -6.20 -3.24
C LEU A 158 -1.97 -5.24 -4.19
N GLY A 159 -1.45 -4.01 -4.32
CA GLY A 159 -1.93 -3.03 -5.27
C GLY A 159 -1.39 -3.31 -6.68
N GLU A 160 -2.26 -3.21 -7.67
CA GLU A 160 -1.88 -3.31 -9.08
C GLU A 160 -1.03 -2.10 -9.48
N PRO A 161 0.21 -2.26 -9.99
CA PRO A 161 0.95 -1.14 -10.57
C PRO A 161 0.22 -0.61 -11.80
N PHE A 162 0.28 0.71 -12.01
CA PHE A 162 -0.45 1.38 -13.07
C PHE A 162 0.33 2.51 -13.72
N THR A 163 -0.10 2.88 -14.91
CA THR A 163 0.24 4.12 -15.63
C THR A 163 -0.96 4.55 -16.46
N ALA A 164 -0.98 5.80 -16.89
CA ALA A 164 -2.02 6.32 -17.76
C ALA A 164 -1.45 7.23 -18.85
N CYS A 165 -2.11 7.26 -20.02
CA CYS A 165 -1.75 8.15 -21.12
C CYS A 165 -2.23 9.58 -20.83
N THR A 166 -1.70 10.20 -19.78
CA THR A 166 -2.09 11.53 -19.31
C THR A 166 -0.87 12.41 -19.07
N GLY A 167 -1.06 13.72 -19.07
CA GLY A 167 -0.02 14.68 -18.74
C GLY A 167 1.28 14.46 -19.53
N ASN A 168 2.38 14.27 -18.82
CA ASN A 168 3.69 14.09 -19.44
C ASN A 168 3.83 12.76 -20.20
N MET A 169 3.13 11.70 -19.79
CA MET A 169 3.19 10.40 -20.45
C MET A 169 2.64 10.42 -21.87
N LYS A 170 1.71 11.30 -22.21
CA LYS A 170 1.25 11.51 -23.59
C LYS A 170 2.35 11.92 -24.57
N LYS A 171 3.44 12.49 -24.06
CA LYS A 171 4.55 13.02 -24.85
C LYS A 171 5.69 12.01 -25.00
N THR A 172 5.62 10.86 -24.36
CA THR A 172 6.66 9.84 -24.42
C THR A 172 6.43 8.92 -25.60
N GLU A 173 7.46 8.71 -26.42
CA GLU A 173 7.39 7.82 -27.59
C GLU A 173 7.24 6.34 -27.18
N ASP A 174 7.66 6.00 -25.97
CA ASP A 174 7.66 4.64 -25.44
C ASP A 174 6.42 4.31 -24.58
N PHE A 175 5.40 5.18 -24.54
CA PHE A 175 4.23 4.95 -23.67
C PHE A 175 3.58 3.57 -23.90
N ALA A 176 3.36 3.17 -25.14
CA ALA A 176 2.75 1.86 -25.45
C ALA A 176 3.56 0.67 -24.91
N LEU A 177 4.91 0.76 -25.00
CA LEU A 177 5.78 -0.26 -24.42
C LEU A 177 5.70 -0.24 -22.89
N ARG A 178 5.79 0.93 -22.27
CA ARG A 178 5.66 1.14 -20.83
C ARG A 178 4.36 0.54 -20.28
N ASP A 179 3.25 0.90 -20.88
CA ASP A 179 1.92 0.43 -20.52
C ASP A 179 1.83 -1.10 -20.62
N SER A 180 2.33 -1.69 -21.72
CA SER A 180 2.34 -3.15 -21.88
C SER A 180 3.17 -3.88 -20.81
N LEU A 181 4.32 -3.31 -20.42
CA LEU A 181 5.17 -3.87 -19.37
C LEU A 181 4.49 -3.77 -18.00
N ILE A 182 3.91 -2.61 -17.66
CA ILE A 182 3.20 -2.40 -16.40
C ILE A 182 1.96 -3.30 -16.30
N GLN A 183 1.16 -3.44 -17.37
CA GLN A 183 0.05 -4.38 -17.41
C GLN A 183 0.50 -5.84 -17.18
N ARG A 184 1.67 -6.22 -17.69
CA ARG A 184 2.22 -7.55 -17.42
C ARG A 184 2.63 -7.71 -15.97
N LEU A 185 3.23 -6.70 -15.33
CA LEU A 185 3.50 -6.70 -13.89
C LEU A 185 2.19 -6.79 -13.09
N GLY A 186 1.13 -6.08 -13.50
CA GLY A 186 -0.20 -6.18 -12.88
C GLY A 186 -0.75 -7.62 -12.91
N LYS A 187 -0.63 -8.31 -14.04
CA LYS A 187 -1.04 -9.74 -14.16
C LYS A 187 -0.21 -10.66 -13.26
N ILE A 188 1.09 -10.42 -13.15
CA ILE A 188 1.96 -11.17 -12.23
C ILE A 188 1.55 -10.90 -10.78
N THR A 189 1.31 -9.64 -10.42
CA THR A 189 0.85 -9.25 -9.07
C THR A 189 -0.50 -9.92 -8.73
N LEU A 190 -1.44 -9.97 -9.66
CA LEU A 190 -2.71 -10.69 -9.50
C LEU A 190 -2.48 -12.19 -9.24
N GLN A 191 -1.58 -12.83 -10.01
CA GLN A 191 -1.26 -14.25 -9.80
C GLN A 191 -0.60 -14.48 -8.44
N ILE A 192 0.35 -13.61 -8.05
CA ILE A 192 0.97 -13.67 -6.72
C ILE A 192 -0.11 -13.52 -5.63
N ALA A 193 -1.04 -12.57 -5.78
CA ALA A 193 -2.12 -12.39 -4.82
C ALA A 193 -2.97 -13.67 -4.66
N ALA A 194 -3.31 -14.33 -5.76
CA ALA A 194 -4.05 -15.59 -5.74
C ALA A 194 -3.27 -16.70 -5.01
N ASP A 195 -1.98 -16.86 -5.32
CA ASP A 195 -1.14 -17.91 -4.75
C ASP A 195 -0.91 -17.74 -3.23
N TYR A 196 -0.86 -16.49 -2.74
CA TYR A 196 -0.66 -16.16 -1.32
C TYR A 196 -1.97 -15.98 -0.53
N GLY A 197 -3.14 -16.10 -1.18
CA GLY A 197 -4.43 -15.76 -0.56
C GLY A 197 -4.48 -14.29 -0.12
N ALA A 198 -3.82 -13.42 -0.87
CA ALA A 198 -3.77 -11.98 -0.60
C ALA A 198 -4.94 -11.25 -1.27
N VAL A 199 -5.32 -10.10 -0.73
CA VAL A 199 -6.27 -9.20 -1.38
C VAL A 199 -5.57 -8.47 -2.52
N PHE A 200 -6.14 -8.52 -3.72
CA PHE A 200 -5.68 -7.74 -4.87
C PHE A 200 -6.51 -6.48 -5.03
N ILE A 201 -5.85 -5.33 -5.19
CA ILE A 201 -6.51 -4.05 -5.44
C ILE A 201 -6.28 -3.62 -6.90
N PRO A 202 -7.30 -3.66 -7.76
CA PRO A 202 -7.16 -3.41 -9.20
C PRO A 202 -7.10 -1.92 -9.56
N TYR A 203 -6.03 -1.22 -9.16
CA TYR A 203 -5.89 0.22 -9.38
C TYR A 203 -5.82 0.62 -10.85
N ALA A 204 -5.16 -0.19 -11.69
CA ALA A 204 -5.08 0.10 -13.13
C ALA A 204 -6.47 0.08 -13.76
N SER A 205 -7.28 -0.94 -13.47
CA SER A 205 -8.67 -1.04 -13.94
C SER A 205 -9.53 0.12 -13.45
N MET A 206 -9.40 0.49 -12.17
CA MET A 206 -10.12 1.63 -11.60
C MET A 206 -9.82 2.93 -12.35
N PHE A 207 -8.54 3.25 -12.58
CA PHE A 207 -8.17 4.46 -13.29
C PHE A 207 -8.59 4.44 -14.76
N HIS A 208 -8.52 3.28 -15.41
CA HIS A 208 -9.02 3.10 -16.77
C HIS A 208 -10.52 3.43 -16.85
N CYS A 209 -11.35 2.86 -15.97
CA CYS A 209 -12.76 3.17 -15.89
C CYS A 209 -13.02 4.66 -15.62
N LEU A 210 -12.31 5.27 -14.68
CA LEU A 210 -12.47 6.69 -14.35
C LEU A 210 -12.17 7.62 -15.55
N LEU A 211 -11.16 7.28 -16.36
CA LEU A 211 -10.81 8.05 -17.55
C LEU A 211 -11.83 7.86 -18.67
N GLU A 212 -12.39 6.67 -18.85
CA GLU A 212 -13.40 6.39 -19.88
C GLU A 212 -14.78 6.92 -19.54
N GLU A 213 -15.18 6.86 -18.27
CA GLU A 213 -16.51 7.28 -17.80
C GLU A 213 -16.65 8.80 -17.64
N ASN A 214 -15.53 9.55 -17.63
CA ASN A 214 -15.54 11.01 -17.44
C ASN A 214 -14.76 11.72 -18.56
N PRO A 215 -15.16 11.55 -19.83
CA PRO A 215 -14.43 12.12 -20.97
C PRO A 215 -14.47 13.65 -21.02
N GLU A 216 -15.38 14.28 -20.28
CA GLU A 216 -15.52 15.74 -20.19
C GLU A 216 -14.50 16.39 -19.24
N LEU A 217 -13.87 15.59 -18.34
CA LEU A 217 -12.84 16.10 -17.45
C LEU A 217 -11.50 16.21 -18.17
N PRO A 218 -10.60 17.11 -17.70
CA PRO A 218 -9.22 17.08 -18.16
C PRO A 218 -8.62 15.69 -17.93
N ASP A 219 -7.86 15.19 -18.88
CA ASP A 219 -7.20 13.88 -18.77
C ASP A 219 -6.26 13.77 -17.57
N THR A 220 -5.75 14.90 -17.09
CA THR A 220 -4.90 15.01 -15.89
C THR A 220 -5.69 15.09 -14.58
N TYR A 221 -7.02 14.98 -14.63
CA TYR A 221 -7.86 15.17 -13.44
C TYR A 221 -7.64 14.09 -12.37
N TRP A 222 -7.43 12.83 -12.79
CA TRP A 222 -7.23 11.70 -11.89
C TRP A 222 -5.75 11.38 -11.66
N ILE A 223 -4.94 11.42 -12.74
CA ILE A 223 -3.50 11.17 -12.75
C ILE A 223 -2.85 12.31 -13.52
N TRP A 224 -2.06 13.15 -12.83
CA TRP A 224 -1.63 14.43 -13.42
C TRP A 224 -0.45 14.34 -14.40
N ASP A 225 0.45 13.38 -14.24
CA ASP A 225 1.65 13.20 -15.07
C ASP A 225 1.74 11.83 -15.77
N GLY A 226 0.71 11.00 -15.60
CA GLY A 226 0.63 9.64 -16.10
C GLY A 226 1.03 8.55 -15.11
N ILE A 227 1.55 8.93 -13.92
CA ILE A 227 1.96 8.03 -12.84
C ILE A 227 1.28 8.41 -11.52
N HIS A 228 1.37 9.69 -11.14
CA HIS A 228 0.98 10.14 -9.81
C HIS A 228 -0.48 10.60 -9.79
N PRO A 229 -1.29 10.03 -8.89
CA PRO A 229 -2.66 10.49 -8.69
C PRO A 229 -2.72 11.92 -8.17
N THR A 230 -3.75 12.65 -8.59
CA THR A 230 -4.16 13.90 -7.95
C THR A 230 -4.81 13.62 -6.59
N PRO A 231 -5.15 14.63 -5.77
CA PRO A 231 -5.96 14.41 -4.57
C PRO A 231 -7.26 13.64 -4.85
N ALA A 232 -7.92 13.89 -6.01
CA ALA A 232 -9.11 13.15 -6.44
C ALA A 232 -8.77 11.68 -6.75
N GLY A 233 -7.67 11.42 -7.45
CA GLY A 233 -7.18 10.07 -7.74
C GLY A 233 -6.81 9.31 -6.47
N HIS A 234 -6.09 9.93 -5.54
CA HIS A 234 -5.78 9.32 -4.24
C HIS A 234 -7.04 8.97 -3.44
N LYS A 235 -8.09 9.81 -3.50
CA LYS A 235 -9.37 9.50 -2.85
C LYS A 235 -10.02 8.25 -3.44
N ARG A 236 -10.00 8.10 -4.78
CA ARG A 236 -10.54 6.90 -5.44
C ARG A 236 -9.73 5.64 -5.09
N MET A 237 -8.40 5.76 -4.98
CA MET A 237 -7.55 4.66 -4.52
C MET A 237 -7.88 4.23 -3.09
N ALA A 238 -8.07 5.21 -2.19
CA ALA A 238 -8.43 4.92 -0.81
C ALA A 238 -9.81 4.26 -0.71
N ASP A 239 -10.81 4.76 -1.45
CA ASP A 239 -12.15 4.18 -1.47
C ASP A 239 -12.12 2.72 -1.93
N LEU A 240 -11.40 2.42 -3.01
CA LEU A 240 -11.26 1.07 -3.50
C LEU A 240 -10.52 0.15 -2.50
N TRP A 241 -9.44 0.66 -1.86
CA TRP A 241 -8.73 -0.10 -0.83
C TRP A 241 -9.65 -0.45 0.33
N ILE A 242 -10.38 0.54 0.88
CA ILE A 242 -11.34 0.36 1.98
C ILE A 242 -12.41 -0.66 1.59
N GLU A 243 -13.03 -0.50 0.42
CA GLU A 243 -14.04 -1.43 -0.10
C GLU A 243 -13.53 -2.87 -0.13
N GLN A 244 -12.31 -3.09 -0.65
CA GLN A 244 -11.75 -4.44 -0.74
C GLN A 244 -11.40 -5.00 0.65
N ILE A 245 -10.87 -4.18 1.56
CA ILE A 245 -10.57 -4.60 2.94
C ILE A 245 -11.83 -5.01 3.69
N GLU A 246 -12.91 -4.23 3.57
CA GLU A 246 -14.20 -4.55 4.18
C GLU A 246 -14.83 -5.81 3.56
N LYS A 247 -14.82 -5.91 2.23
CA LYS A 247 -15.35 -7.07 1.49
C LYS A 247 -14.71 -8.40 1.91
N TYR A 248 -13.40 -8.39 2.17
CA TYR A 248 -12.66 -9.61 2.55
C TYR A 248 -12.46 -9.73 4.08
N HIS A 249 -13.06 -8.87 4.89
CA HIS A 249 -12.98 -8.88 6.36
C HIS A 249 -11.53 -8.95 6.87
N ILE A 250 -10.69 -8.06 6.35
CA ILE A 250 -9.27 -8.02 6.69
C ILE A 250 -9.02 -7.29 8.03
N LEU A 251 -9.79 -6.25 8.31
CA LEU A 251 -9.77 -5.43 9.53
C LEU A 251 -11.10 -5.51 10.27
#